data_e56b8d50442a4d1d8c6d6abba2c17e30
#
_entry.id   e56b8d50442a4d1d8c6d6abba2c17e30
#
_cell.length_a   1.000
_cell.length_b   1.000
_cell.length_c   1.000
_cell.angle_alpha   90.00
_cell.angle_beta   90.00
_cell.angle_gamma   90.00
#
_symmetry.space_group_name_H-M   'P 1'
#
loop_
_entity.id
_entity.type
_entity.pdbx_description
1 polymer ?
#
loop_
_entity_poly.entity_id
_entity_poly.type
_entity_poly.pdbx_seq_one_letter_code
_entity_poly.pdbx_strand_id
1 'polypeptide(L)'
;MTDTYSQWQVPARLSRLKDLAYNLWWSWHPEARALFKEIDLALWRSTHHNPVLLLQQCPARLEALAGDARFLARYDAVISSFERYLAGEGTWFSRQHPELKGKVIAYFSAEFGVHNSLRIYSGGLGILAGDHCKTASDLGVPLVGVGFMYPQGYVQQRMSVDGWQQNVYEQIDWNVSPVRPVLVPAGGQLILDLSLGNWNLKVAVWEVTVGRVRLYLMDTNVEGNAAADREISGRLYGGDRAMRLRQEVVLGVGGVRLLRALGIPAAVYHANEGHSSFLFLELLRELTESGKSFADAGREVAEMSVFTTHTPVEAGHDVFSEELVAEYFRHFWPALGLEQDQFMQLGRSPGESGWNMTALALKLSGRRNGVSRRHGLVSRKMWNKLWPTVPEEQVPITSVTNGVHLATWVQQDLSWTYEKHLGQDWWDRQDDEALWSKAAAIPDEELWRVHLKNKEELFKLLRNRARGRWVAGHAEPTQVLAQGALLDPAALTIGFARRFAGYKRATLVLRDLDRLKAMLLDHWRPVQFIFAGKAHPADDGGKE
;
A
#
# COMPACT_ATOMS: atom_id res chain seq x y z
N MET A 1 -0.04 21.77 18.41
CA MET A 1 -1.41 21.29 18.15
C MET A 1 -1.88 20.57 19.38
N THR A 2 -2.95 21.05 20.01
CA THR A 2 -3.59 20.38 21.16
C THR A 2 -4.06 18.99 20.70
N ASP A 3 -3.92 18.02 21.59
CA ASP A 3 -4.27 16.61 21.39
C ASP A 3 -5.76 16.44 21.00
N THR A 4 -6.07 16.68 19.73
CA THR A 4 -7.41 16.49 19.15
C THR A 4 -7.83 15.01 19.12
N TYR A 5 -6.88 14.08 19.29
CA TYR A 5 -7.10 12.64 19.26
C TYR A 5 -7.76 12.11 20.55
N SER A 6 -7.69 12.86 21.65
CA SER A 6 -8.32 12.50 22.92
C SER A 6 -9.71 13.09 23.13
N GLN A 7 -10.16 14.04 22.29
CA GLN A 7 -11.33 14.89 22.57
C GLN A 7 -12.70 14.20 22.42
N TRP A 8 -12.81 13.13 21.65
CA TRP A 8 -14.08 12.41 21.57
C TRP A 8 -14.12 11.25 22.56
N GLN A 9 -15.26 11.13 23.26
CA GLN A 9 -15.40 10.18 24.34
C GLN A 9 -16.24 8.97 23.90
N VAL A 10 -15.88 7.82 24.43
CA VAL A 10 -16.63 6.57 24.35
C VAL A 10 -16.97 6.17 25.79
N PRO A 11 -18.17 5.65 26.08
CA PRO A 11 -18.52 5.15 27.42
C PRO A 11 -17.41 4.25 27.98
N ALA A 12 -17.12 4.38 29.27
CA ALA A 12 -16.02 3.65 29.93
C ALA A 12 -16.08 2.14 29.66
N ARG A 13 -17.30 1.56 29.65
CA ARG A 13 -17.53 0.14 29.35
C ARG A 13 -17.11 -0.27 27.93
N LEU A 14 -17.12 0.68 26.98
CA LEU A 14 -16.79 0.46 25.57
C LEU A 14 -15.44 1.08 25.17
N SER A 15 -14.61 1.48 26.13
CA SER A 15 -13.37 2.25 25.89
C SER A 15 -12.44 1.63 24.85
N ARG A 16 -12.36 0.28 24.78
CA ARG A 16 -11.50 -0.44 23.84
C ARG A 16 -11.98 -0.35 22.38
N LEU A 17 -13.19 0.19 22.11
CA LEU A 17 -13.61 0.49 20.72
C LEU A 17 -12.68 1.50 20.04
N LYS A 18 -12.07 2.44 20.80
CA LYS A 18 -11.07 3.36 20.25
C LYS A 18 -9.86 2.61 19.73
N ASP A 19 -9.29 1.73 20.54
CA ASP A 19 -8.11 0.95 20.15
C ASP A 19 -8.42 0.09 18.93
N LEU A 20 -9.59 -0.56 18.93
CA LEU A 20 -10.05 -1.36 17.80
C LEU A 20 -10.22 -0.50 16.54
N ALA A 21 -10.81 0.70 16.63
CA ALA A 21 -11.06 1.58 15.48
C ALA A 21 -9.76 2.10 14.84
N TYR A 22 -8.73 2.36 15.67
CA TYR A 22 -7.42 2.81 15.18
C TYR A 22 -6.50 1.68 14.74
N ASN A 23 -6.83 0.41 15.00
CA ASN A 23 -6.08 -0.73 14.52
C ASN A 23 -6.82 -1.39 13.35
N LEU A 24 -6.24 -1.34 12.16
CA LEU A 24 -6.87 -1.85 10.94
C LEU A 24 -7.13 -3.36 10.94
N TRP A 25 -6.75 -4.11 11.98
CA TRP A 25 -7.07 -5.53 12.18
C TRP A 25 -8.56 -5.82 11.97
N TRP A 26 -9.45 -4.95 12.43
CA TRP A 26 -10.90 -5.08 12.23
C TRP A 26 -11.30 -5.23 10.76
N SER A 27 -10.50 -4.65 9.83
CA SER A 27 -10.86 -4.57 8.42
C SER A 27 -10.87 -5.93 7.71
N TRP A 28 -10.17 -6.92 8.23
CA TRP A 28 -10.15 -8.29 7.70
C TRP A 28 -10.69 -9.34 8.67
N HIS A 29 -11.26 -8.91 9.80
CA HIS A 29 -11.95 -9.78 10.75
C HIS A 29 -13.47 -9.55 10.70
N PRO A 30 -14.25 -10.54 10.20
CA PRO A 30 -15.69 -10.37 9.95
C PRO A 30 -16.49 -9.98 11.21
N GLU A 31 -16.15 -10.54 12.38
CA GLU A 31 -16.82 -10.27 13.65
C GLU A 31 -16.62 -8.83 14.09
N ALA A 32 -15.40 -8.28 13.92
CA ALA A 32 -15.10 -6.89 14.25
C ALA A 32 -15.82 -5.93 13.28
N ARG A 33 -15.87 -6.26 11.99
CA ARG A 33 -16.69 -5.50 11.02
C ARG A 33 -18.17 -5.54 11.37
N ALA A 34 -18.68 -6.70 11.81
CA ALA A 34 -20.08 -6.86 12.22
C ALA A 34 -20.41 -6.01 13.45
N LEU A 35 -19.49 -5.90 14.41
CA LEU A 35 -19.63 -5.06 15.60
C LEU A 35 -19.82 -3.58 15.21
N PHE A 36 -18.99 -3.03 14.32
CA PHE A 36 -19.14 -1.64 13.85
C PHE A 36 -20.44 -1.42 13.05
N LYS A 37 -20.85 -2.40 12.22
CA LYS A 37 -22.13 -2.34 11.50
C LYS A 37 -23.33 -2.28 12.44
N GLU A 38 -23.25 -2.95 13.57
CA GLU A 38 -24.33 -3.02 14.54
C GLU A 38 -24.49 -1.73 15.34
N ILE A 39 -23.42 -0.97 15.54
CA ILE A 39 -23.49 0.34 16.18
C ILE A 39 -24.47 1.24 15.41
N ASP A 40 -24.23 1.45 14.13
CA ASP A 40 -25.14 2.16 13.22
C ASP A 40 -24.82 1.80 11.75
N LEU A 41 -25.71 1.04 11.12
CA LEU A 41 -25.53 0.57 9.75
C LEU A 41 -25.59 1.70 8.72
N ALA A 42 -26.40 2.75 8.96
CA ALA A 42 -26.54 3.86 8.04
C ALA A 42 -25.28 4.74 8.05
N LEU A 43 -24.80 5.10 9.25
CA LEU A 43 -23.53 5.80 9.44
C LEU A 43 -22.34 4.98 8.94
N TRP A 44 -22.29 3.68 9.23
CA TRP A 44 -21.25 2.79 8.71
C TRP A 44 -21.09 2.87 7.19
N ARG A 45 -22.22 2.92 6.48
CA ARG A 45 -22.23 3.05 5.02
C ARG A 45 -21.85 4.46 4.56
N SER A 46 -22.41 5.50 5.18
CA SER A 46 -22.15 6.90 4.80
C SER A 46 -20.73 7.35 5.11
N THR A 47 -20.11 6.80 6.16
CA THR A 47 -18.70 7.04 6.50
C THR A 47 -17.71 6.19 5.69
N HIS A 48 -18.18 5.50 4.64
CA HIS A 48 -17.36 4.60 3.82
C HIS A 48 -16.60 3.55 4.64
N HIS A 49 -17.26 3.01 5.67
CA HIS A 49 -16.70 2.00 6.57
C HIS A 49 -15.51 2.51 7.41
N ASN A 50 -15.52 3.76 7.78
CA ASN A 50 -14.52 4.35 8.67
C ASN A 50 -15.01 4.31 10.13
N PRO A 51 -14.46 3.43 10.99
CA PRO A 51 -14.94 3.29 12.36
C PRO A 51 -14.60 4.49 13.26
N VAL A 52 -13.50 5.20 12.98
CA VAL A 52 -13.12 6.40 13.75
C VAL A 52 -14.19 7.48 13.57
N LEU A 53 -14.56 7.77 12.32
CA LEU A 53 -15.61 8.74 11.99
C LEU A 53 -16.99 8.27 12.51
N LEU A 54 -17.31 6.96 12.37
CA LEU A 54 -18.53 6.38 12.91
C LEU A 54 -18.68 6.65 14.41
N LEU A 55 -17.66 6.30 15.19
CA LEU A 55 -17.71 6.43 16.66
C LEU A 55 -17.82 7.88 17.12
N GLN A 56 -17.20 8.82 16.39
CA GLN A 56 -17.30 10.26 16.68
C GLN A 56 -18.71 10.80 16.44
N GLN A 57 -19.45 10.24 15.49
CA GLN A 57 -20.77 10.76 15.07
C GLN A 57 -21.96 10.15 15.82
N CYS A 58 -21.75 9.14 16.67
CA CYS A 58 -22.87 8.44 17.34
C CYS A 58 -22.77 8.31 18.87
N PRO A 59 -22.40 9.37 19.63
CA PRO A 59 -22.17 9.25 21.07
C PRO A 59 -23.41 8.75 21.85
N ALA A 60 -24.60 9.26 21.54
CA ALA A 60 -25.85 8.82 22.20
C ALA A 60 -26.16 7.33 21.94
N ARG A 61 -25.83 6.83 20.76
CA ARG A 61 -26.00 5.42 20.44
C ARG A 61 -25.02 4.54 21.23
N LEU A 62 -23.78 5.00 21.40
CA LEU A 62 -22.78 4.31 22.21
C LEU A 62 -23.17 4.22 23.68
N GLU A 63 -23.77 5.28 24.26
CA GLU A 63 -24.31 5.26 25.63
C GLU A 63 -25.42 4.20 25.77
N ALA A 64 -26.35 4.13 24.82
CA ALA A 64 -27.39 3.12 24.84
C ALA A 64 -26.82 1.68 24.77
N LEU A 65 -25.80 1.46 23.90
CA LEU A 65 -25.17 0.18 23.72
C LEU A 65 -24.31 -0.26 24.91
N ALA A 66 -23.81 0.69 25.71
CA ALA A 66 -23.07 0.39 26.94
C ALA A 66 -23.93 -0.32 28.01
N GLY A 67 -25.27 -0.24 27.89
CA GLY A 67 -26.24 -0.98 28.72
C GLY A 67 -26.86 -2.21 28.05
N ASP A 68 -26.58 -2.48 26.78
CA ASP A 68 -27.18 -3.60 26.04
C ASP A 68 -26.36 -4.90 26.23
N ALA A 69 -26.89 -5.82 26.99
CA ALA A 69 -26.22 -7.08 27.32
C ALA A 69 -25.85 -7.92 26.08
N ARG A 70 -26.69 -7.89 25.02
CA ARG A 70 -26.43 -8.63 23.77
C ARG A 70 -25.29 -8.02 22.98
N PHE A 71 -25.25 -6.71 22.89
CA PHE A 71 -24.14 -5.99 22.25
C PHE A 71 -22.84 -6.18 23.03
N LEU A 72 -22.90 -6.06 24.37
CA LEU A 72 -21.74 -6.23 25.23
C LEU A 72 -21.12 -7.63 25.12
N ALA A 73 -21.92 -8.68 25.05
CA ALA A 73 -21.40 -10.04 24.86
C ALA A 73 -20.59 -10.18 23.55
N ARG A 74 -21.05 -9.58 22.44
CA ARG A 74 -20.30 -9.57 21.18
C ARG A 74 -19.07 -8.68 21.26
N TYR A 75 -19.21 -7.52 21.84
CA TYR A 75 -18.08 -6.61 22.07
C TYR A 75 -16.97 -7.30 22.86
N ASP A 76 -17.29 -7.96 23.97
CA ASP A 76 -16.30 -8.66 24.80
C ASP A 76 -15.62 -9.81 24.03
N ALA A 77 -16.37 -10.55 23.23
CA ALA A 77 -15.81 -11.60 22.38
C ALA A 77 -14.83 -11.04 21.33
N VAL A 78 -15.20 -9.94 20.66
CA VAL A 78 -14.34 -9.29 19.66
C VAL A 78 -13.08 -8.71 20.32
N ILE A 79 -13.21 -8.03 21.46
CA ILE A 79 -12.05 -7.46 22.17
C ILE A 79 -11.12 -8.58 22.66
N SER A 80 -11.66 -9.65 23.22
CA SER A 80 -10.86 -10.81 23.65
C SER A 80 -10.12 -11.47 22.46
N SER A 81 -10.75 -11.55 21.29
CA SER A 81 -10.11 -12.04 20.06
C SER A 81 -8.98 -11.10 19.60
N PHE A 82 -9.23 -9.79 19.63
CA PHE A 82 -8.25 -8.76 19.28
C PHE A 82 -7.03 -8.80 20.21
N GLU A 83 -7.24 -8.93 21.52
CA GLU A 83 -6.14 -8.99 22.50
C GLU A 83 -5.29 -10.25 22.33
N ARG A 84 -5.92 -11.41 22.14
CA ARG A 84 -5.21 -12.67 21.82
C ARG A 84 -4.41 -12.55 20.53
N TYR A 85 -4.99 -11.91 19.50
CA TYR A 85 -4.27 -11.64 18.26
C TYR A 85 -3.03 -10.78 18.53
N LEU A 86 -3.16 -9.68 19.26
CA LEU A 86 -2.04 -8.77 19.54
C LEU A 86 -0.95 -9.42 20.41
N ALA A 87 -1.30 -10.35 21.31
CA ALA A 87 -0.32 -11.08 22.11
C ALA A 87 0.67 -11.88 21.25
N GLY A 88 0.29 -12.28 20.05
CA GLY A 88 1.20 -12.88 19.06
C GLY A 88 1.71 -14.27 19.42
N GLU A 89 1.11 -14.92 20.41
CA GLU A 89 1.51 -16.25 20.85
C GLU A 89 1.22 -17.29 19.77
N GLY A 90 2.18 -18.18 19.52
CA GLY A 90 2.04 -19.28 18.58
C GLY A 90 1.87 -18.87 17.11
N THR A 91 2.33 -17.67 16.71
CA THR A 91 2.35 -17.28 15.29
C THR A 91 3.29 -18.15 14.47
N TRP A 92 3.09 -18.21 13.16
CA TRP A 92 3.98 -18.95 12.26
C TRP A 92 5.44 -18.56 12.47
N PHE A 93 5.74 -17.25 12.47
CA PHE A 93 7.11 -16.76 12.61
C PHE A 93 7.73 -17.15 13.96
N SER A 94 6.98 -17.04 15.06
CA SER A 94 7.48 -17.40 16.38
C SER A 94 7.78 -18.89 16.53
N ARG A 95 7.06 -19.76 15.79
CA ARG A 95 7.31 -21.20 15.75
C ARG A 95 8.45 -21.61 14.83
N GLN A 96 8.52 -20.99 13.63
CA GLN A 96 9.49 -21.37 12.60
C GLN A 96 10.85 -20.70 12.79
N HIS A 97 10.88 -19.51 13.38
CA HIS A 97 12.08 -18.66 13.50
C HIS A 97 12.24 -18.08 14.91
N PRO A 98 12.24 -18.89 15.97
CA PRO A 98 12.37 -18.41 17.35
C PRO A 98 13.70 -17.68 17.60
N GLU A 99 14.76 -18.03 16.84
CA GLU A 99 16.09 -17.42 16.89
C GLU A 99 16.11 -15.97 16.37
N LEU A 100 15.13 -15.59 15.57
CA LEU A 100 14.98 -14.24 15.01
C LEU A 100 14.08 -13.33 15.87
N LYS A 101 13.70 -13.77 17.06
CA LYS A 101 12.89 -12.96 17.98
C LYS A 101 13.54 -11.60 18.23
N GLY A 102 12.80 -10.52 18.01
CA GLY A 102 13.29 -9.15 18.18
C GLY A 102 14.11 -8.60 17.00
N LYS A 103 14.30 -9.36 15.93
CA LYS A 103 14.98 -8.91 14.70
C LYS A 103 13.97 -8.22 13.78
N VAL A 104 13.91 -6.90 13.84
CA VAL A 104 12.94 -6.10 13.08
C VAL A 104 13.32 -6.01 11.60
N ILE A 105 12.33 -6.13 10.73
CA ILE A 105 12.43 -5.87 9.29
C ILE A 105 11.79 -4.51 9.00
N ALA A 106 12.56 -3.58 8.44
CA ALA A 106 12.07 -2.27 8.02
C ALA A 106 11.74 -2.30 6.52
N TYR A 107 10.45 -2.11 6.18
CA TYR A 107 9.92 -2.16 4.83
C TYR A 107 9.57 -0.76 4.33
N PHE A 108 10.31 -0.29 3.33
CA PHE A 108 10.18 1.06 2.78
C PHE A 108 9.37 1.02 1.50
N SER A 109 8.29 1.80 1.45
CA SER A 109 7.45 1.93 0.26
C SER A 109 6.90 3.34 0.13
N ALA A 110 6.82 3.85 -1.10
CA ALA A 110 6.20 5.15 -1.38
C ALA A 110 4.68 5.14 -1.15
N GLU A 111 4.02 3.98 -1.17
CA GLU A 111 2.57 3.86 -1.06
C GLU A 111 2.15 2.60 -0.29
N PHE A 112 1.04 2.73 0.49
CA PHE A 112 0.46 1.62 1.26
C PHE A 112 -1.06 1.60 1.11
N GLY A 113 -1.59 0.57 0.46
CA GLY A 113 -3.02 0.34 0.29
C GLY A 113 -3.60 -0.53 1.41
N VAL A 114 -3.69 -0.01 2.62
CA VAL A 114 -4.12 -0.78 3.80
C VAL A 114 -5.63 -0.80 4.01
N HIS A 115 -6.31 0.35 3.78
CA HIS A 115 -7.76 0.46 3.86
C HIS A 115 -8.27 1.73 3.12
N ASN A 116 -9.55 1.72 2.68
CA ASN A 116 -10.16 2.84 1.96
C ASN A 116 -10.33 4.12 2.80
N SER A 117 -10.30 4.03 4.14
CA SER A 117 -10.31 5.19 5.03
C SER A 117 -8.96 5.92 5.07
N LEU A 118 -7.89 5.34 4.49
CA LEU A 118 -6.57 5.94 4.40
C LEU A 118 -6.03 5.77 2.97
N ARG A 119 -6.32 6.76 2.12
CA ARG A 119 -6.07 6.70 0.67
C ARG A 119 -4.66 7.19 0.31
N ILE A 120 -3.62 6.54 0.83
CA ILE A 120 -2.21 6.84 0.58
C ILE A 120 -1.56 5.88 -0.42
N TYR A 121 -2.31 5.46 -1.43
CA TYR A 121 -1.84 4.58 -2.50
C TYR A 121 -2.47 4.95 -3.84
N SER A 122 -1.80 4.57 -4.94
CA SER A 122 -2.28 4.83 -6.30
C SER A 122 -2.75 3.58 -7.03
N GLY A 123 -2.10 2.45 -6.83
CA GLY A 123 -2.34 1.25 -7.60
C GLY A 123 -1.85 -0.04 -6.94
N GLY A 124 -1.45 -1.00 -7.80
CA GLY A 124 -1.10 -2.36 -7.36
C GLY A 124 0.11 -2.45 -6.43
N LEU A 125 1.08 -1.52 -6.56
CA LEU A 125 2.24 -1.47 -5.66
C LEU A 125 1.81 -1.22 -4.20
N GLY A 126 0.91 -0.25 -4.00
CA GLY A 126 0.38 0.06 -2.67
C GLY A 126 -0.50 -1.05 -2.12
N ILE A 127 -1.33 -1.68 -2.96
CA ILE A 127 -2.15 -2.84 -2.55
C ILE A 127 -1.25 -3.99 -2.08
N LEU A 128 -0.18 -4.29 -2.83
CA LEU A 128 0.79 -5.30 -2.42
C LEU A 128 1.45 -4.94 -1.09
N ALA A 129 1.90 -3.69 -0.91
CA ALA A 129 2.51 -3.24 0.34
C ALA A 129 1.53 -3.36 1.52
N GLY A 130 0.25 -3.05 1.32
CA GLY A 130 -0.81 -3.23 2.30
C GLY A 130 -1.06 -4.70 2.66
N ASP A 131 -1.17 -5.57 1.64
CA ASP A 131 -1.33 -7.02 1.83
C ASP A 131 -0.11 -7.63 2.53
N HIS A 132 1.10 -7.17 2.18
CA HIS A 132 2.34 -7.59 2.84
C HIS A 132 2.35 -7.23 4.34
N CYS A 133 1.95 -6.01 4.71
CA CYS A 133 1.82 -5.61 6.11
C CYS A 133 0.80 -6.46 6.87
N LYS A 134 -0.37 -6.75 6.28
CA LYS A 134 -1.42 -7.56 6.89
C LYS A 134 -0.97 -9.01 7.08
N THR A 135 -0.39 -9.61 6.03
CA THR A 135 0.12 -10.98 6.09
C THR A 135 1.29 -11.10 7.09
N ALA A 136 2.21 -10.13 7.11
CA ALA A 136 3.27 -10.09 8.10
C ALA A 136 2.71 -10.00 9.53
N SER A 137 1.64 -9.23 9.72
CA SER A 137 0.92 -9.16 10.98
C SER A 137 0.33 -10.50 11.39
N ASP A 138 -0.39 -11.20 10.48
CA ASP A 138 -1.02 -12.48 10.77
C ASP A 138 0.02 -13.57 11.08
N LEU A 139 1.10 -13.59 10.33
CA LEU A 139 2.21 -14.53 10.52
C LEU A 139 3.10 -14.20 11.71
N GLY A 140 2.97 -13.01 12.32
CA GLY A 140 3.81 -12.57 13.44
C GLY A 140 5.22 -12.15 13.03
N VAL A 141 5.45 -11.84 11.75
CA VAL A 141 6.73 -11.31 11.25
C VAL A 141 6.97 -9.93 11.87
N PRO A 142 8.12 -9.67 12.48
CA PRO A 142 8.43 -8.39 13.15
C PRO A 142 8.73 -7.29 12.13
N LEU A 143 7.70 -6.86 11.40
CA LEU A 143 7.78 -5.86 10.34
C LEU A 143 7.38 -4.48 10.86
N VAL A 144 8.11 -3.46 10.42
CA VAL A 144 7.69 -2.05 10.49
C VAL A 144 7.69 -1.47 9.08
N GLY A 145 6.66 -0.70 8.73
CA GLY A 145 6.58 0.01 7.46
C GLY A 145 7.07 1.45 7.60
N VAL A 146 7.69 1.98 6.54
CA VAL A 146 8.12 3.38 6.42
C VAL A 146 7.59 3.94 5.11
N GLY A 147 6.86 5.06 5.17
CA GLY A 147 6.25 5.70 4.01
C GLY A 147 5.88 7.15 4.26
N PHE A 148 4.94 7.65 3.48
CA PHE A 148 4.47 9.03 3.53
C PHE A 148 3.03 9.16 3.99
N MET A 149 2.78 10.27 4.68
CA MET A 149 1.46 10.80 4.96
C MET A 149 1.08 11.80 3.85
N TYR A 150 0.30 11.34 2.87
CA TYR A 150 -0.13 12.19 1.76
C TYR A 150 -1.50 12.81 2.04
N PRO A 151 -1.60 14.10 2.43
CA PRO A 151 -2.89 14.73 2.72
C PRO A 151 -3.84 14.75 1.52
N GLN A 152 -3.33 14.83 0.29
CA GLN A 152 -4.15 14.75 -0.93
C GLN A 152 -4.19 13.34 -1.52
N GLY A 153 -3.49 12.37 -0.92
CA GLY A 153 -3.43 10.99 -1.40
C GLY A 153 -2.98 10.89 -2.85
N TYR A 154 -3.77 10.18 -3.65
CA TYR A 154 -3.62 10.10 -5.11
C TYR A 154 -4.87 10.63 -5.80
N VAL A 155 -4.72 11.10 -7.04
CA VAL A 155 -5.80 11.66 -7.86
C VAL A 155 -7.07 10.81 -7.84
N GLN A 156 -8.22 11.43 -7.63
CA GLN A 156 -9.53 10.85 -7.88
C GLN A 156 -10.01 11.25 -9.28
N GLN A 157 -10.66 10.30 -9.95
CA GLN A 157 -11.20 10.51 -11.28
C GLN A 157 -12.65 11.00 -11.19
N ARG A 158 -12.94 12.10 -11.88
CA ARG A 158 -14.29 12.48 -12.28
C ARG A 158 -14.35 12.44 -13.81
N MET A 159 -15.41 11.89 -14.37
CA MET A 159 -15.64 11.93 -15.81
C MET A 159 -16.48 13.16 -16.15
N SER A 160 -16.04 13.95 -17.12
CA SER A 160 -16.84 15.02 -17.72
C SER A 160 -17.96 14.45 -18.58
N VAL A 161 -18.88 15.29 -19.05
CA VAL A 161 -20.03 14.87 -19.89
C VAL A 161 -19.58 14.25 -21.20
N ASP A 162 -18.50 14.75 -21.77
CA ASP A 162 -17.84 14.25 -22.99
C ASP A 162 -16.93 13.03 -22.78
N GLY A 163 -16.89 12.50 -21.53
CA GLY A 163 -16.15 11.29 -21.21
C GLY A 163 -14.68 11.51 -20.85
N TRP A 164 -14.19 12.77 -20.76
CA TRP A 164 -12.81 13.06 -20.40
C TRP A 164 -12.54 12.93 -18.90
N GLN A 165 -11.37 12.41 -18.53
CA GLN A 165 -10.96 12.33 -17.14
C GLN A 165 -10.58 13.71 -16.57
N GLN A 166 -11.30 14.12 -15.53
CA GLN A 166 -10.93 15.25 -14.66
C GLN A 166 -10.21 14.74 -13.42
N ASN A 167 -9.14 15.44 -13.05
CA ASN A 167 -8.33 15.12 -11.87
C ASN A 167 -8.86 15.91 -10.66
N VAL A 168 -9.31 15.20 -9.64
CA VAL A 168 -9.81 15.79 -8.39
C VAL A 168 -8.92 15.34 -7.24
N TYR A 169 -8.51 16.27 -6.38
CA TYR A 169 -7.75 15.99 -5.18
C TYR A 169 -8.58 16.37 -3.96
N GLU A 170 -8.84 15.41 -3.09
CA GLU A 170 -9.56 15.60 -1.84
C GLU A 170 -8.59 15.55 -0.67
N GLN A 171 -8.71 16.49 0.26
CA GLN A 171 -7.93 16.47 1.49
C GLN A 171 -8.43 15.34 2.40
N ILE A 172 -7.50 14.55 2.91
CA ILE A 172 -7.77 13.55 3.95
C ILE A 172 -7.79 14.29 5.29
N ASP A 173 -8.89 14.17 6.02
CA ASP A 173 -8.97 14.69 7.39
C ASP A 173 -8.36 13.67 8.37
N TRP A 174 -7.22 14.02 8.93
CA TRP A 174 -6.50 13.17 9.87
C TRP A 174 -7.24 12.95 11.19
N ASN A 175 -8.09 13.90 11.60
CA ASN A 175 -8.86 13.81 12.84
C ASN A 175 -9.89 12.67 12.84
N VAL A 176 -10.29 12.27 11.65
CA VAL A 176 -11.26 11.17 11.45
C VAL A 176 -10.65 9.95 10.76
N SER A 177 -9.34 9.94 10.57
CA SER A 177 -8.60 8.83 9.93
C SER A 177 -7.98 7.91 10.97
N PRO A 178 -7.72 6.62 10.66
CA PRO A 178 -7.12 5.67 11.58
C PRO A 178 -5.60 5.87 11.71
N VAL A 179 -5.20 7.10 12.01
CA VAL A 179 -3.81 7.54 12.12
C VAL A 179 -3.62 8.39 13.37
N ARG A 180 -2.47 8.25 14.01
CA ARG A 180 -2.11 8.99 15.24
C ARG A 180 -0.75 9.65 15.06
N PRO A 181 -0.52 10.85 15.67
CA PRO A 181 0.83 11.39 15.77
C PRO A 181 1.70 10.48 16.63
N VAL A 182 2.95 10.29 16.25
CA VAL A 182 3.93 9.69 17.15
C VAL A 182 4.35 10.76 18.16
N LEU A 183 4.21 10.45 19.46
CA LEU A 183 4.50 11.39 20.52
C LEU A 183 5.89 11.15 21.11
N VAL A 184 6.60 12.23 21.47
CA VAL A 184 7.84 12.14 22.24
C VAL A 184 7.54 12.08 23.76
N PRO A 185 8.42 11.48 24.58
CA PRO A 185 8.20 11.37 26.04
C PRO A 185 7.95 12.72 26.74
N ALA A 186 8.52 13.80 26.24
CA ALA A 186 8.34 15.15 26.77
C ALA A 186 7.00 15.79 26.39
N GLY A 187 6.15 15.10 25.64
CA GLY A 187 4.90 15.60 25.07
C GLY A 187 5.11 16.28 23.70
N GLY A 188 4.04 16.30 22.90
CA GLY A 188 4.07 16.79 21.51
C GLY A 188 4.43 15.72 20.49
N GLN A 189 4.22 16.05 19.22
CA GLN A 189 4.50 15.16 18.10
C GLN A 189 6.00 15.07 17.83
N LEU A 190 6.48 13.88 17.48
CA LEU A 190 7.85 13.66 17.00
C LEU A 190 8.05 14.42 15.69
N ILE A 191 8.99 15.36 15.69
CA ILE A 191 9.47 16.09 14.53
C ILE A 191 10.93 15.72 14.32
N LEU A 192 11.25 15.22 13.15
CA LEU A 192 12.63 14.96 12.75
C LEU A 192 13.21 16.19 12.09
N ASP A 193 14.46 16.51 12.40
CA ASP A 193 15.27 17.47 11.64
C ASP A 193 16.12 16.70 10.64
N LEU A 194 15.76 16.79 9.36
CA LEU A 194 16.50 16.19 8.25
C LEU A 194 17.39 17.24 7.59
N SER A 195 18.68 17.18 7.87
CA SER A 195 19.67 18.08 7.30
C SER A 195 20.52 17.37 6.25
N LEU A 196 20.60 17.95 5.05
CA LEU A 196 21.41 17.51 3.91
C LEU A 196 22.13 18.72 3.32
N GLY A 197 23.34 18.97 3.80
CA GLY A 197 24.09 20.18 3.45
C GLY A 197 23.34 21.44 3.89
N ASN A 198 22.97 22.28 2.94
CA ASN A 198 22.23 23.52 3.20
C ASN A 198 20.71 23.33 3.23
N TRP A 199 20.21 22.15 2.90
CA TRP A 199 18.78 21.84 2.94
C TRP A 199 18.40 21.26 4.31
N ASN A 200 17.57 22.01 5.03
CA ASN A 200 17.08 21.62 6.35
C ASN A 200 15.56 21.49 6.30
N LEU A 201 15.08 20.31 6.61
CA LEU A 201 13.66 19.95 6.54
C LEU A 201 13.16 19.38 7.87
N LYS A 202 12.04 19.88 8.34
CA LYS A 202 11.30 19.30 9.47
C LYS A 202 10.29 18.29 8.96
N VAL A 203 10.26 17.11 9.59
CA VAL A 203 9.37 16.02 9.19
C VAL A 203 8.58 15.54 10.40
N ALA A 204 7.28 15.72 10.37
CA ALA A 204 6.37 15.18 11.39
C ALA A 204 6.14 13.69 11.15
N VAL A 205 5.98 12.94 12.24
CA VAL A 205 5.83 11.49 12.19
C VAL A 205 4.44 11.08 12.66
N TRP A 206 3.80 10.23 11.87
CA TRP A 206 2.50 9.63 12.12
C TRP A 206 2.60 8.11 12.18
N GLU A 207 1.67 7.46 12.89
CA GLU A 207 1.59 6.01 13.01
C GLU A 207 0.22 5.50 12.58
N VAL A 208 0.22 4.42 11.80
CA VAL A 208 -0.95 3.57 11.51
C VAL A 208 -0.67 2.17 12.03
N THR A 209 -1.62 1.60 12.75
CA THR A 209 -1.50 0.24 13.27
C THR A 209 -2.25 -0.74 12.37
N VAL A 210 -1.52 -1.69 11.79
CA VAL A 210 -2.04 -2.73 10.89
C VAL A 210 -1.90 -4.08 11.60
N GLY A 211 -2.83 -4.40 12.50
CA GLY A 211 -2.69 -5.53 13.40
C GLY A 211 -1.49 -5.35 14.35
N ARG A 212 -0.46 -6.16 14.21
CA ARG A 212 0.81 -6.09 14.96
C ARG A 212 1.85 -5.20 14.28
N VAL A 213 1.70 -4.94 12.98
CA VAL A 213 2.61 -4.12 12.19
C VAL A 213 2.35 -2.64 12.45
N ARG A 214 3.39 -1.87 12.70
CA ARG A 214 3.37 -0.43 12.77
C ARG A 214 3.87 0.16 11.46
N LEU A 215 3.09 1.05 10.89
CA LEU A 215 3.42 1.80 9.69
C LEU A 215 3.68 3.24 10.09
N TYR A 216 4.92 3.70 9.93
CA TYR A 216 5.32 5.07 10.20
C TYR A 216 5.29 5.89 8.92
N LEU A 217 4.58 7.02 8.98
CA LEU A 217 4.33 7.90 7.84
C LEU A 217 4.94 9.27 8.10
N MET A 218 5.73 9.75 7.16
CA MET A 218 6.42 11.03 7.22
C MET A 218 5.61 12.13 6.55
N ASP A 219 5.52 13.28 7.20
CA ASP A 219 4.79 14.46 6.72
C ASP A 219 5.70 15.70 6.78
N THR A 220 5.91 16.33 5.64
CA THR A 220 6.72 17.54 5.54
C THR A 220 5.92 18.83 5.70
N ASN A 221 4.59 18.75 5.84
CA ASN A 221 3.72 19.90 6.08
C ASN A 221 3.84 20.39 7.52
N VAL A 222 5.04 20.83 7.91
CA VAL A 222 5.41 21.30 9.24
C VAL A 222 5.68 22.80 9.22
N GLU A 223 5.21 23.50 10.25
CA GLU A 223 5.53 24.92 10.44
C GLU A 223 7.04 25.11 10.57
N GLY A 224 7.57 26.14 9.90
CA GLY A 224 9.00 26.41 9.81
C GLY A 224 9.68 25.84 8.56
N ASN A 225 9.04 24.93 7.80
CA ASN A 225 9.48 24.57 6.46
C ASN A 225 9.08 25.64 5.43
N ALA A 226 9.90 25.82 4.40
CA ALA A 226 9.54 26.62 3.23
C ALA A 226 8.27 26.04 2.54
N ALA A 227 7.50 26.89 1.88
CA ALA A 227 6.25 26.46 1.23
C ALA A 227 6.45 25.30 0.24
N ALA A 228 7.52 25.34 -0.56
CA ALA A 228 7.87 24.28 -1.50
C ALA A 228 8.25 22.96 -0.80
N ASP A 229 8.87 23.02 0.37
CA ASP A 229 9.25 21.83 1.14
C ASP A 229 8.06 21.20 1.84
N ARG A 230 7.07 22.02 2.26
CA ARG A 230 5.81 21.52 2.84
C ARG A 230 4.99 20.69 1.85
N GLU A 231 5.16 20.92 0.56
CA GLU A 231 4.46 20.18 -0.51
C GLU A 231 5.11 18.83 -0.86
N ILE A 232 6.29 18.49 -0.32
CA ILE A 232 6.98 17.23 -0.63
C ILE A 232 6.09 16.02 -0.29
N SER A 233 5.43 16.02 0.87
CA SER A 233 4.45 14.99 1.22
C SER A 233 3.04 15.31 0.74
N GLY A 234 2.80 16.40 -0.01
CA GLY A 234 1.46 16.88 -0.37
C GLY A 234 0.63 15.84 -1.12
N ARG A 235 1.22 15.15 -2.08
CA ARG A 235 0.55 14.11 -2.88
C ARG A 235 1.50 13.05 -3.41
N LEU A 236 0.97 11.84 -3.53
CA LEU A 236 1.69 10.69 -4.12
C LEU A 236 1.92 10.92 -5.62
N TYR A 237 3.17 10.75 -6.06
CA TYR A 237 3.61 10.94 -7.45
C TYR A 237 3.31 12.32 -8.03
N GLY A 238 3.24 13.34 -7.17
CA GLY A 238 3.02 14.72 -7.58
C GLY A 238 4.30 15.47 -7.90
N GLY A 239 4.15 16.62 -8.60
CA GLY A 239 5.24 17.53 -8.91
C GLY A 239 6.11 17.14 -10.10
N ASP A 240 7.22 17.84 -10.24
CA ASP A 240 8.25 17.64 -11.25
C ASP A 240 9.35 16.66 -10.78
N ARG A 241 10.40 16.50 -11.57
CA ARG A 241 11.53 15.62 -11.24
C ARG A 241 12.27 16.05 -9.96
N ALA A 242 12.39 17.34 -9.69
CA ALA A 242 13.05 17.83 -8.49
C ALA A 242 12.22 17.50 -7.23
N MET A 243 10.90 17.69 -7.30
CA MET A 243 9.97 17.27 -6.24
C MET A 243 10.03 15.75 -6.02
N ARG A 244 10.11 14.99 -7.10
CA ARG A 244 10.23 13.54 -7.05
C ARG A 244 11.51 13.10 -6.33
N LEU A 245 12.65 13.69 -6.67
CA LEU A 245 13.91 13.42 -5.98
C LEU A 245 13.82 13.74 -4.49
N ARG A 246 13.24 14.88 -4.12
CA ARG A 246 13.05 15.26 -2.70
C ARG A 246 12.20 14.24 -1.95
N GLN A 247 11.12 13.74 -2.56
CA GLN A 247 10.32 12.66 -1.97
C GLN A 247 11.18 11.42 -1.70
N GLU A 248 12.00 11.01 -2.66
CA GLU A 248 12.83 9.81 -2.54
C GLU A 248 13.96 9.99 -1.51
N VAL A 249 14.53 11.20 -1.40
CA VAL A 249 15.48 11.55 -0.33
C VAL A 249 14.82 11.45 1.04
N VAL A 250 13.64 12.04 1.21
CA VAL A 250 12.91 11.95 2.50
C VAL A 250 12.55 10.51 2.82
N LEU A 251 12.08 9.73 1.84
CA LEU A 251 11.73 8.33 2.06
C LEU A 251 12.95 7.49 2.48
N GLY A 252 14.04 7.58 1.73
CA GLY A 252 15.23 6.75 1.96
C GLY A 252 16.05 7.24 3.15
N VAL A 253 16.64 8.42 3.04
CA VAL A 253 17.49 9.00 4.09
C VAL A 253 16.67 9.31 5.34
N GLY A 254 15.56 10.05 5.18
CA GLY A 254 14.68 10.41 6.28
C GLY A 254 14.10 9.20 7.00
N GLY A 255 13.73 8.15 6.25
CA GLY A 255 13.18 6.92 6.82
C GLY A 255 14.18 6.14 7.68
N VAL A 256 15.47 6.08 7.31
CA VAL A 256 16.50 5.47 8.17
C VAL A 256 16.66 6.29 9.46
N ARG A 257 16.77 7.61 9.35
CA ARG A 257 16.88 8.51 10.52
C ARG A 257 15.64 8.44 11.41
N LEU A 258 14.45 8.28 10.84
CA LEU A 258 13.21 8.03 11.57
C LEU A 258 13.32 6.77 12.45
N LEU A 259 13.80 5.66 11.90
CA LEU A 259 13.99 4.42 12.67
C LEU A 259 14.97 4.61 13.84
N ARG A 260 16.03 5.40 13.65
CA ARG A 260 16.97 5.76 14.72
C ARG A 260 16.31 6.58 15.81
N ALA A 261 15.55 7.62 15.42
CA ALA A 261 14.81 8.47 16.38
C ALA A 261 13.77 7.69 17.20
N LEU A 262 13.18 6.64 16.60
CA LEU A 262 12.25 5.73 17.27
C LEU A 262 12.94 4.65 18.11
N GLY A 263 14.27 4.56 18.08
CA GLY A 263 15.02 3.48 18.75
C GLY A 263 14.72 2.10 18.18
N ILE A 264 14.40 1.99 16.89
CA ILE A 264 14.09 0.72 16.21
C ILE A 264 15.35 0.17 15.54
N PRO A 265 16.00 -0.85 16.10
CA PRO A 265 17.18 -1.47 15.51
C PRO A 265 16.76 -2.47 14.43
N ALA A 266 16.53 -2.01 13.21
CA ALA A 266 16.19 -2.89 12.10
C ALA A 266 17.39 -3.79 11.75
N ALA A 267 17.13 -5.10 11.65
CA ALA A 267 18.11 -6.09 11.23
C ALA A 267 18.13 -6.26 9.70
N VAL A 268 17.01 -5.95 9.04
CA VAL A 268 16.87 -6.00 7.58
C VAL A 268 16.17 -4.74 7.09
N TYR A 269 16.68 -4.18 6.00
CA TYR A 269 16.11 -3.03 5.29
C TYR A 269 15.62 -3.49 3.93
N HIS A 270 14.30 -3.46 3.71
CA HIS A 270 13.67 -3.90 2.48
C HIS A 270 13.19 -2.69 1.67
N ALA A 271 13.85 -2.42 0.56
CA ALA A 271 13.45 -1.41 -0.41
C ALA A 271 12.41 -1.98 -1.39
N ASN A 272 11.19 -1.46 -1.33
CA ASN A 272 10.11 -1.82 -2.24
C ASN A 272 10.06 -0.85 -3.41
N GLU A 273 10.71 -1.19 -4.54
CA GLU A 273 10.97 -0.39 -5.73
C GLU A 273 12.07 0.69 -5.52
N GLY A 274 12.51 1.31 -6.62
CA GLY A 274 13.61 2.27 -6.66
C GLY A 274 13.44 3.50 -5.78
N HIS A 275 12.21 3.94 -5.53
CA HIS A 275 11.92 5.18 -4.79
C HIS A 275 12.52 5.26 -3.38
N SER A 276 12.86 4.15 -2.77
CA SER A 276 13.46 4.10 -1.43
C SER A 276 14.97 3.88 -1.41
N SER A 277 15.61 3.80 -2.58
CA SER A 277 17.02 3.36 -2.71
C SER A 277 18.03 4.24 -1.97
N PHE A 278 17.72 5.49 -1.67
CA PHE A 278 18.59 6.35 -0.87
C PHE A 278 18.76 5.88 0.58
N LEU A 279 17.93 4.93 1.05
CA LEU A 279 18.15 4.29 2.36
C LEU A 279 19.54 3.62 2.42
N PHE A 280 20.01 3.04 1.31
CA PHE A 280 21.32 2.38 1.26
C PHE A 280 22.47 3.38 1.43
N LEU A 281 22.33 4.59 0.91
CA LEU A 281 23.34 5.64 1.09
C LEU A 281 23.41 6.12 2.55
N GLU A 282 22.26 6.26 3.23
CA GLU A 282 22.28 6.64 4.64
C GLU A 282 22.87 5.55 5.53
N LEU A 283 22.57 4.27 5.26
CA LEU A 283 23.20 3.16 5.95
C LEU A 283 24.72 3.11 5.74
N LEU A 284 25.18 3.34 4.51
CA LEU A 284 26.61 3.46 4.20
C LEU A 284 27.25 4.61 4.98
N ARG A 285 26.60 5.79 5.02
CA ARG A 285 27.09 6.95 5.75
C ARG A 285 27.25 6.65 7.25
N GLU A 286 26.25 6.05 7.87
CA GLU A 286 26.32 5.67 9.29
C GLU A 286 27.52 4.75 9.59
N LEU A 287 27.75 3.76 8.71
CA LEU A 287 28.83 2.79 8.88
C LEU A 287 30.21 3.43 8.61
N THR A 288 30.34 4.29 7.61
CA THR A 288 31.62 4.98 7.33
C THR A 288 31.94 5.99 8.42
N GLU A 289 30.97 6.73 8.94
CA GLU A 289 31.17 7.63 10.08
C GLU A 289 31.54 6.86 11.36
N SER A 290 31.14 5.59 11.48
CA SER A 290 31.59 4.72 12.59
C SER A 290 33.03 4.21 12.42
N GLY A 291 33.72 4.59 11.34
CA GLY A 291 35.12 4.26 11.07
C GLY A 291 35.34 3.08 10.11
N LYS A 292 34.29 2.55 9.47
CA LYS A 292 34.45 1.49 8.45
C LYS A 292 34.91 2.08 7.12
N SER A 293 35.68 1.32 6.35
CA SER A 293 35.95 1.65 4.96
C SER A 293 34.64 1.56 4.15
N PHE A 294 34.54 2.29 3.02
CA PHE A 294 33.40 2.21 2.11
C PHE A 294 33.15 0.76 1.64
N ALA A 295 34.21 0.01 1.37
CA ALA A 295 34.09 -1.39 0.93
C ALA A 295 33.52 -2.31 2.03
N ASP A 296 33.92 -2.12 3.29
CA ASP A 296 33.41 -2.89 4.42
C ASP A 296 31.94 -2.51 4.72
N ALA A 297 31.65 -1.22 4.73
CA ALA A 297 30.29 -0.70 4.88
C ALA A 297 29.36 -1.24 3.78
N GLY A 298 29.85 -1.27 2.52
CA GLY A 298 29.10 -1.81 1.39
C GLY A 298 28.76 -3.30 1.54
N ARG A 299 29.68 -4.11 2.07
CA ARG A 299 29.40 -5.53 2.35
C ARG A 299 28.33 -5.69 3.44
N GLU A 300 28.45 -4.94 4.52
CA GLU A 300 27.48 -5.00 5.63
C GLU A 300 26.09 -4.50 5.21
N VAL A 301 26.00 -3.40 4.45
CA VAL A 301 24.73 -2.93 3.87
C VAL A 301 24.12 -3.99 2.97
N ALA A 302 24.91 -4.64 2.13
CA ALA A 302 24.42 -5.73 1.28
C ALA A 302 23.87 -6.91 2.08
N GLU A 303 24.52 -7.30 3.19
CA GLU A 303 24.06 -8.41 4.04
C GLU A 303 22.69 -8.14 4.69
N MET A 304 22.41 -6.88 5.08
CA MET A 304 21.17 -6.49 5.75
C MET A 304 20.09 -5.96 4.82
N SER A 305 20.25 -6.04 3.50
CA SER A 305 19.35 -5.39 2.55
C SER A 305 18.69 -6.32 1.55
N VAL A 306 17.42 -5.99 1.25
CA VAL A 306 16.58 -6.62 0.22
C VAL A 306 16.04 -5.54 -0.70
N PHE A 307 16.09 -5.78 -1.99
CA PHE A 307 15.47 -4.95 -3.01
C PHE A 307 14.47 -5.73 -3.84
N THR A 308 13.25 -5.25 -3.94
CA THR A 308 12.20 -5.80 -4.81
C THR A 308 11.86 -4.82 -5.90
N THR A 309 12.07 -5.20 -7.18
CA THR A 309 11.64 -4.41 -8.34
C THR A 309 10.30 -4.90 -8.88
N HIS A 310 9.46 -3.96 -9.32
CA HIS A 310 8.11 -4.20 -9.85
C HIS A 310 7.97 -3.75 -11.31
N THR A 311 8.84 -2.88 -11.77
CA THR A 311 8.74 -2.20 -13.06
C THR A 311 9.33 -3.06 -14.18
N PRO A 312 8.51 -3.49 -15.18
CA PRO A 312 8.98 -4.37 -16.25
C PRO A 312 9.47 -3.65 -17.51
N VAL A 313 9.61 -2.32 -17.45
CA VAL A 313 9.99 -1.48 -18.60
C VAL A 313 10.98 -0.39 -18.17
N GLU A 314 12.02 -0.15 -18.98
CA GLU A 314 13.09 0.82 -18.64
C GLU A 314 12.56 2.23 -18.37
N ALA A 315 11.64 2.71 -19.19
CA ALA A 315 11.05 4.05 -19.05
C ALA A 315 10.22 4.28 -17.76
N GLY A 316 9.99 3.23 -16.99
CA GLY A 316 9.25 3.32 -15.74
C GLY A 316 10.12 3.47 -14.50
N HIS A 317 11.44 3.48 -14.64
CA HIS A 317 12.38 3.70 -13.54
C HIS A 317 12.68 5.19 -13.37
N ASP A 318 12.84 5.62 -12.11
CA ASP A 318 13.21 7.00 -11.81
C ASP A 318 14.70 7.24 -12.15
N VAL A 319 14.92 8.21 -13.04
CA VAL A 319 16.26 8.67 -13.45
C VAL A 319 16.34 10.17 -13.28
N PHE A 320 17.34 10.63 -12.54
CA PHE A 320 17.59 12.04 -12.25
C PHE A 320 18.88 12.51 -12.94
N SER A 321 19.00 13.82 -13.22
CA SER A 321 20.28 14.35 -13.67
C SER A 321 21.30 14.32 -12.53
N GLU A 322 22.58 14.12 -12.86
CA GLU A 322 23.65 14.07 -11.85
C GLU A 322 23.79 15.40 -11.12
N GLU A 323 23.51 16.53 -11.80
CA GLU A 323 23.52 17.87 -11.21
C GLU A 323 22.47 17.99 -10.12
N LEU A 324 21.26 17.48 -10.38
CA LEU A 324 20.16 17.49 -9.41
C LEU A 324 20.48 16.61 -8.19
N VAL A 325 21.07 15.44 -8.40
CA VAL A 325 21.53 14.58 -7.30
C VAL A 325 22.66 15.26 -6.51
N ALA A 326 23.62 15.89 -7.20
CA ALA A 326 24.71 16.60 -6.56
C ALA A 326 24.24 17.76 -5.66
N GLU A 327 23.13 18.42 -6.00
CA GLU A 327 22.56 19.49 -5.18
C GLU A 327 22.30 19.03 -3.73
N TYR A 328 21.77 17.80 -3.56
CA TYR A 328 21.43 17.25 -2.25
C TYR A 328 22.56 16.41 -1.62
N PHE A 329 23.39 15.76 -2.43
CA PHE A 329 24.35 14.77 -1.94
C PHE A 329 25.82 15.23 -1.96
N ARG A 330 26.13 16.49 -2.33
CA ARG A 330 27.54 16.97 -2.35
C ARG A 330 28.26 16.85 -1.01
N HIS A 331 27.54 16.76 0.10
CA HIS A 331 28.11 16.54 1.42
C HIS A 331 28.16 15.06 1.81
N PHE A 332 27.53 14.17 1.02
CA PHE A 332 27.52 12.74 1.29
C PHE A 332 28.79 12.02 0.82
N TRP A 333 29.26 12.32 -0.38
CA TRP A 333 30.41 11.57 -0.91
C TRP A 333 31.67 11.74 -0.09
N PRO A 334 32.04 12.92 0.50
CA PRO A 334 33.16 12.99 1.42
C PRO A 334 32.95 12.17 2.69
N ALA A 335 31.72 12.12 3.23
CA ALA A 335 31.38 11.31 4.38
C ALA A 335 31.48 9.79 4.11
N LEU A 336 31.32 9.38 2.84
CA LEU A 336 31.53 8.01 2.38
C LEU A 336 33.01 7.72 2.04
N GLY A 337 33.89 8.73 2.08
CA GLY A 337 35.29 8.61 1.62
C GLY A 337 35.41 8.46 0.10
N LEU A 338 34.48 9.03 -0.66
CA LEU A 338 34.43 8.94 -2.11
C LEU A 338 34.66 10.32 -2.76
N GLU A 339 35.24 10.30 -3.96
CA GLU A 339 35.21 11.45 -4.86
C GLU A 339 33.85 11.52 -5.58
N GLN A 340 33.51 12.71 -6.11
CA GLN A 340 32.21 12.94 -6.78
C GLN A 340 31.92 11.90 -7.87
N ASP A 341 32.88 11.61 -8.76
CA ASP A 341 32.66 10.65 -9.85
C ASP A 341 32.43 9.22 -9.33
N GLN A 342 33.18 8.82 -8.31
CA GLN A 342 32.95 7.52 -7.64
C GLN A 342 31.55 7.42 -7.04
N PHE A 343 31.06 8.49 -6.42
CA PHE A 343 29.71 8.56 -5.91
C PHE A 343 28.70 8.44 -7.05
N MET A 344 28.87 9.24 -8.13
CA MET A 344 27.96 9.19 -9.28
C MET A 344 27.92 7.81 -9.96
N GLN A 345 29.02 7.05 -9.93
CA GLN A 345 29.05 5.68 -10.43
C GLN A 345 28.06 4.74 -9.71
N LEU A 346 27.67 5.04 -8.47
CA LEU A 346 26.70 4.22 -7.74
C LEU A 346 25.33 4.21 -8.43
N GLY A 347 24.89 5.34 -8.98
CA GLY A 347 23.59 5.46 -9.67
C GLY A 347 23.66 5.30 -11.19
N ARG A 348 24.85 5.33 -11.82
CA ARG A 348 24.96 5.20 -13.28
C ARG A 348 24.61 3.80 -13.77
N SER A 349 23.91 3.73 -14.89
CA SER A 349 23.61 2.49 -15.61
C SER A 349 24.30 2.54 -16.99
N PRO A 350 24.97 1.49 -17.44
CA PRO A 350 25.63 1.47 -18.74
C PRO A 350 24.65 1.80 -19.88
N GLY A 351 25.05 2.73 -20.76
CA GLY A 351 24.24 3.18 -21.89
C GLY A 351 23.12 4.19 -21.55
N GLU A 352 23.01 4.61 -20.30
CA GLU A 352 22.05 5.64 -19.86
C GLU A 352 22.78 6.86 -19.31
N SER A 353 22.20 8.04 -19.50
CA SER A 353 22.67 9.27 -18.85
C SER A 353 21.89 9.50 -17.56
N GLY A 354 22.62 9.90 -16.49
CA GLY A 354 22.05 10.29 -15.22
C GLY A 354 22.08 9.20 -14.14
N TRP A 355 21.47 9.53 -13.03
CA TRP A 355 21.38 8.70 -11.82
C TRP A 355 20.10 7.88 -11.82
N ASN A 356 20.22 6.57 -11.93
CA ASN A 356 19.11 5.63 -11.94
C ASN A 356 18.93 4.99 -10.56
N MET A 357 17.76 5.18 -9.94
CA MET A 357 17.46 4.71 -8.58
C MET A 357 17.45 3.20 -8.48
N THR A 358 16.99 2.50 -9.53
CA THR A 358 17.00 1.03 -9.55
C THR A 358 18.43 0.48 -9.70
N ALA A 359 19.28 1.14 -10.50
CA ALA A 359 20.69 0.77 -10.61
C ALA A 359 21.41 0.90 -9.26
N LEU A 360 21.16 2.00 -8.51
CA LEU A 360 21.65 2.19 -7.16
C LEU A 360 21.25 1.01 -6.24
N ALA A 361 19.96 0.69 -6.21
CA ALA A 361 19.44 -0.40 -5.38
C ALA A 361 20.06 -1.77 -5.76
N LEU A 362 20.15 -2.06 -7.04
CA LEU A 362 20.71 -3.31 -7.56
C LEU A 362 22.18 -3.48 -7.21
N LYS A 363 22.95 -2.38 -7.18
CA LYS A 363 24.38 -2.42 -6.83
C LYS A 363 24.60 -2.60 -5.32
N LEU A 364 23.79 -1.96 -4.49
CA LEU A 364 24.04 -1.89 -3.05
C LEU A 364 23.31 -2.96 -2.23
N SER A 365 22.19 -3.52 -2.74
CA SER A 365 21.47 -4.58 -2.02
C SER A 365 22.12 -5.96 -2.18
N GLY A 366 22.03 -6.80 -1.15
CA GLY A 366 22.54 -8.17 -1.20
C GLY A 366 21.53 -9.17 -1.74
N ARG A 367 20.25 -8.94 -1.49
CA ARG A 367 19.15 -9.77 -1.99
C ARG A 367 18.27 -8.96 -2.96
N ARG A 368 17.99 -9.53 -4.14
CA ARG A 368 17.25 -8.85 -5.21
C ARG A 368 16.23 -9.79 -5.80
N ASN A 369 15.00 -9.31 -6.00
CA ASN A 369 13.98 -10.13 -6.64
C ASN A 369 13.02 -9.31 -7.50
N GLY A 370 12.56 -9.95 -8.58
CA GLY A 370 11.34 -9.56 -9.29
C GLY A 370 10.11 -10.23 -8.67
N VAL A 371 8.92 -9.79 -9.06
CA VAL A 371 7.64 -10.12 -8.40
C VAL A 371 6.85 -11.26 -9.05
N SER A 372 7.47 -12.00 -9.92
CA SER A 372 7.00 -13.28 -10.46
C SER A 372 8.15 -13.97 -11.20
N ARG A 373 8.02 -15.28 -11.47
CA ARG A 373 9.01 -16.03 -12.27
C ARG A 373 9.31 -15.31 -13.60
N ARG A 374 8.25 -14.91 -14.34
CA ARG A 374 8.40 -14.19 -15.60
C ARG A 374 9.04 -12.81 -15.41
N HIS A 375 8.67 -12.07 -14.37
CA HIS A 375 9.25 -10.76 -14.10
C HIS A 375 10.74 -10.89 -13.73
N GLY A 376 11.13 -11.92 -12.98
CA GLY A 376 12.54 -12.21 -12.71
C GLY A 376 13.37 -12.42 -13.98
N LEU A 377 12.81 -13.15 -14.99
CA LEU A 377 13.46 -13.28 -16.29
C LEU A 377 13.61 -11.93 -17.01
N VAL A 378 12.53 -11.14 -17.07
CA VAL A 378 12.54 -9.80 -17.69
C VAL A 378 13.54 -8.88 -16.98
N SER A 379 13.58 -8.92 -15.65
CA SER A 379 14.50 -8.09 -14.86
C SER A 379 15.96 -8.49 -15.08
N ARG A 380 16.28 -9.79 -15.13
CA ARG A 380 17.64 -10.24 -15.45
C ARG A 380 18.09 -9.73 -16.82
N LYS A 381 17.24 -9.87 -17.83
CA LYS A 381 17.53 -9.37 -19.20
C LYS A 381 17.74 -7.85 -19.20
N MET A 382 16.86 -7.10 -18.56
CA MET A 382 16.91 -5.62 -18.52
C MET A 382 18.17 -5.10 -17.84
N TRP A 383 18.57 -5.75 -16.74
CA TRP A 383 19.65 -5.30 -15.86
C TRP A 383 20.97 -6.07 -16.05
N ASN A 384 21.07 -6.98 -17.05
CA ASN A 384 22.32 -7.70 -17.35
C ASN A 384 23.47 -6.74 -17.60
N LYS A 385 23.22 -5.57 -18.16
CA LYS A 385 24.19 -4.51 -18.40
C LYS A 385 24.95 -4.04 -17.14
N LEU A 386 24.41 -4.25 -15.92
CA LEU A 386 25.12 -4.01 -14.66
C LEU A 386 26.12 -5.12 -14.30
N TRP A 387 26.00 -6.30 -14.91
CA TRP A 387 26.86 -7.45 -14.72
C TRP A 387 27.34 -8.02 -16.08
N PRO A 388 28.16 -7.25 -16.85
CA PRO A 388 28.48 -7.57 -18.24
C PRO A 388 29.26 -8.87 -18.43
N THR A 389 29.90 -9.38 -17.37
CA THR A 389 30.65 -10.64 -17.38
C THR A 389 29.82 -11.85 -16.91
N VAL A 390 28.55 -11.62 -16.50
CA VAL A 390 27.65 -12.66 -15.97
C VAL A 390 26.63 -13.00 -17.04
N PRO A 391 26.42 -14.29 -17.38
CA PRO A 391 25.34 -14.72 -18.27
C PRO A 391 23.97 -14.27 -17.73
N GLU A 392 23.01 -13.96 -18.62
CA GLU A 392 21.69 -13.44 -18.25
C GLU A 392 20.99 -14.31 -17.19
N GLU A 393 21.09 -15.62 -17.31
CA GLU A 393 20.44 -16.58 -16.40
C GLU A 393 21.04 -16.56 -14.99
N GLN A 394 22.27 -16.07 -14.86
CA GLN A 394 23.03 -16.01 -13.60
C GLN A 394 23.06 -14.61 -12.98
N VAL A 395 22.47 -13.60 -13.65
CA VAL A 395 22.30 -12.27 -13.05
C VAL A 395 21.62 -12.41 -11.68
N PRO A 396 22.18 -11.81 -10.61
CA PRO A 396 21.74 -12.08 -9.23
C PRO A 396 20.41 -11.40 -8.88
N ILE A 397 19.38 -11.64 -9.68
CA ILE A 397 17.99 -11.23 -9.48
C ILE A 397 17.13 -12.51 -9.49
N THR A 398 16.60 -12.84 -8.31
CA THR A 398 15.69 -13.97 -8.13
C THR A 398 14.23 -13.57 -8.42
N SER A 399 13.28 -14.40 -8.08
CA SER A 399 11.86 -14.04 -8.13
C SER A 399 11.10 -14.55 -6.93
N VAL A 400 10.25 -13.71 -6.38
CA VAL A 400 9.24 -14.08 -5.39
C VAL A 400 7.89 -13.62 -5.94
N THR A 401 6.98 -14.56 -6.21
CA THR A 401 5.67 -14.21 -6.77
C THR A 401 4.87 -13.41 -5.74
N ASN A 402 4.27 -12.29 -6.18
CA ASN A 402 3.42 -11.48 -5.32
C ASN A 402 2.32 -12.35 -4.70
N GLY A 403 2.20 -12.29 -3.39
CA GLY A 403 1.10 -12.87 -2.65
C GLY A 403 -0.10 -11.91 -2.55
N VAL A 404 -1.17 -12.43 -1.98
CA VAL A 404 -2.37 -11.67 -1.63
C VAL A 404 -2.77 -12.01 -0.20
N HIS A 405 -3.32 -11.05 0.51
CA HIS A 405 -3.85 -11.28 1.85
C HIS A 405 -5.29 -11.80 1.74
N LEU A 406 -5.48 -13.12 1.78
CA LEU A 406 -6.78 -13.76 1.50
C LEU A 406 -7.92 -13.23 2.38
N ALA A 407 -7.68 -12.98 3.66
CA ALA A 407 -8.69 -12.47 4.58
C ALA A 407 -9.24 -11.07 4.19
N THR A 408 -8.48 -10.29 3.42
CA THR A 408 -8.96 -9.02 2.83
C THR A 408 -9.83 -9.25 1.60
N TRP A 409 -9.51 -10.24 0.75
CA TRP A 409 -10.07 -10.35 -0.61
C TRP A 409 -11.11 -11.44 -0.76
N VAL A 410 -11.04 -12.52 0.05
CA VAL A 410 -12.06 -13.58 0.02
C VAL A 410 -13.33 -13.08 0.69
N GLN A 411 -14.43 -13.15 -0.06
CA GLN A 411 -15.74 -12.76 0.45
C GLN A 411 -16.28 -13.80 1.44
N GLN A 412 -17.08 -13.36 2.41
CA GLN A 412 -17.52 -14.19 3.55
C GLN A 412 -18.24 -15.48 3.15
N ASP A 413 -19.15 -15.43 2.16
CA ASP A 413 -19.87 -16.63 1.74
C ASP A 413 -18.93 -17.66 1.09
N LEU A 414 -17.89 -17.18 0.36
CA LEU A 414 -16.86 -18.06 -0.20
C LEU A 414 -15.97 -18.64 0.90
N SER A 415 -15.62 -17.84 1.92
CA SER A 415 -14.91 -18.32 3.10
C SER A 415 -15.65 -19.47 3.79
N TRP A 416 -16.95 -19.33 4.01
CA TRP A 416 -17.77 -20.40 4.59
C TRP A 416 -17.84 -21.65 3.70
N THR A 417 -17.86 -21.47 2.38
CA THR A 417 -17.77 -22.59 1.43
C THR A 417 -16.43 -23.32 1.58
N TYR A 418 -15.34 -22.59 1.70
CA TYR A 418 -14.01 -23.18 1.95
C TYR A 418 -13.94 -23.88 3.32
N GLU A 419 -14.43 -23.27 4.39
CA GLU A 419 -14.50 -23.90 5.71
C GLU A 419 -15.24 -25.24 5.66
N LYS A 420 -16.36 -25.29 4.96
CA LYS A 420 -17.19 -26.50 4.81
C LYS A 420 -16.48 -27.63 4.06
N HIS A 421 -15.73 -27.31 3.00
CA HIS A 421 -15.16 -28.31 2.08
C HIS A 421 -13.67 -28.57 2.27
N LEU A 422 -12.92 -27.57 2.74
CA LEU A 422 -11.47 -27.66 2.94
C LEU A 422 -11.09 -27.89 4.41
N GLY A 423 -11.99 -27.55 5.35
CA GLY A 423 -11.77 -27.61 6.80
C GLY A 423 -11.65 -26.24 7.43
N GLN A 424 -11.88 -26.17 8.75
CA GLN A 424 -11.85 -24.90 9.51
C GLN A 424 -10.44 -24.27 9.59
N ASP A 425 -9.42 -25.08 9.37
CA ASP A 425 -8.01 -24.71 9.42
C ASP A 425 -7.44 -24.21 8.06
N TRP A 426 -8.29 -24.03 7.03
CA TRP A 426 -7.83 -23.64 5.70
C TRP A 426 -7.09 -22.29 5.68
N TRP A 427 -7.41 -21.39 6.60
CA TRP A 427 -6.72 -20.12 6.77
C TRP A 427 -5.25 -20.26 7.18
N ASP A 428 -4.94 -21.28 7.98
CA ASP A 428 -3.58 -21.56 8.46
C ASP A 428 -2.75 -22.36 7.46
N ARG A 429 -3.40 -22.89 6.41
CA ARG A 429 -2.82 -23.79 5.41
C ARG A 429 -2.89 -23.23 3.99
N GLN A 430 -2.76 -21.91 3.85
CA GLN A 430 -2.92 -21.23 2.56
C GLN A 430 -1.85 -21.61 1.53
N ASP A 431 -0.70 -22.11 1.94
CA ASP A 431 0.42 -22.58 1.13
C ASP A 431 0.40 -24.10 0.83
N ASP A 432 -0.63 -24.82 1.32
CA ASP A 432 -0.77 -26.27 1.14
C ASP A 432 -1.48 -26.61 -0.19
N GLU A 433 -0.71 -27.04 -1.21
CA GLU A 433 -1.26 -27.45 -2.49
C GLU A 433 -2.25 -28.64 -2.36
N ALA A 434 -2.03 -29.54 -1.40
CA ALA A 434 -2.95 -30.67 -1.17
C ALA A 434 -4.29 -30.20 -0.60
N LEU A 435 -4.31 -29.13 0.18
CA LEU A 435 -5.55 -28.47 0.62
C LEU A 435 -6.31 -27.93 -0.60
N TRP A 436 -5.65 -27.12 -1.44
CA TRP A 436 -6.29 -26.49 -2.59
C TRP A 436 -6.75 -27.48 -3.66
N SER A 437 -6.12 -28.64 -3.79
CA SER A 437 -6.59 -29.69 -4.70
C SER A 437 -8.00 -30.17 -4.38
N LYS A 438 -8.43 -30.08 -3.10
CA LYS A 438 -9.80 -30.43 -2.67
C LYS A 438 -10.84 -29.41 -3.15
N ALA A 439 -10.43 -28.19 -3.49
CA ALA A 439 -11.35 -27.18 -4.02
C ALA A 439 -12.05 -27.61 -5.31
N ALA A 440 -11.38 -28.46 -6.12
CA ALA A 440 -11.98 -29.06 -7.33
C ALA A 440 -13.16 -30.01 -7.05
N ALA A 441 -13.32 -30.48 -5.81
CA ALA A 441 -14.44 -31.33 -5.38
C ALA A 441 -15.64 -30.55 -4.82
N ILE A 442 -15.55 -29.23 -4.72
CA ILE A 442 -16.69 -28.39 -4.30
C ILE A 442 -17.75 -28.46 -5.43
N PRO A 443 -19.04 -28.73 -5.10
CA PRO A 443 -20.08 -28.78 -6.11
C PRO A 443 -20.22 -27.49 -6.91
N ASP A 444 -20.29 -27.59 -8.23
CA ASP A 444 -20.39 -26.45 -9.16
C ASP A 444 -21.57 -25.54 -8.82
N GLU A 445 -22.71 -26.10 -8.44
CA GLU A 445 -23.91 -25.36 -8.06
C GLU A 445 -23.69 -24.50 -6.81
N GLU A 446 -22.89 -24.98 -5.86
CA GLU A 446 -22.56 -24.23 -4.64
C GLU A 446 -21.62 -23.07 -4.95
N LEU A 447 -20.55 -23.31 -5.72
CA LEU A 447 -19.65 -22.27 -6.18
C LEU A 447 -20.35 -21.22 -7.04
N TRP A 448 -21.21 -21.67 -7.96
CA TRP A 448 -21.95 -20.78 -8.85
C TRP A 448 -22.92 -19.88 -8.07
N ARG A 449 -23.65 -20.44 -7.09
CA ARG A 449 -24.54 -19.66 -6.22
C ARG A 449 -23.79 -18.56 -5.47
N VAL A 450 -22.63 -18.86 -4.88
CA VAL A 450 -21.80 -17.88 -4.20
C VAL A 450 -21.27 -16.82 -5.18
N HIS A 451 -20.84 -17.26 -6.36
CA HIS A 451 -20.38 -16.38 -7.42
C HIS A 451 -21.48 -15.40 -7.87
N LEU A 452 -22.69 -15.87 -8.11
CA LEU A 452 -23.83 -15.03 -8.47
C LEU A 452 -24.15 -14.01 -7.38
N LYS A 453 -24.20 -14.43 -6.11
CA LYS A 453 -24.41 -13.52 -4.99
C LYS A 453 -23.36 -12.41 -4.91
N ASN A 454 -22.09 -12.76 -5.08
CA ASN A 454 -21.00 -11.78 -5.10
C ASN A 454 -21.12 -10.80 -6.28
N LYS A 455 -21.53 -11.30 -7.44
CA LYS A 455 -21.76 -10.48 -8.64
C LYS A 455 -22.95 -9.52 -8.45
N GLU A 456 -24.04 -9.97 -7.84
CA GLU A 456 -25.18 -9.13 -7.49
C GLU A 456 -24.78 -8.01 -6.50
N GLU A 457 -23.96 -8.32 -5.50
CA GLU A 457 -23.42 -7.32 -4.56
C GLU A 457 -22.57 -6.27 -5.26
N LEU A 458 -21.71 -6.69 -6.18
CA LEU A 458 -20.94 -5.78 -7.02
C LEU A 458 -21.86 -4.85 -7.84
N PHE A 459 -22.86 -5.40 -8.52
CA PHE A 459 -23.77 -4.62 -9.34
C PHE A 459 -24.61 -3.66 -8.50
N LYS A 460 -25.03 -4.07 -7.32
CA LYS A 460 -25.71 -3.18 -6.37
C LYS A 460 -24.81 -2.00 -5.95
N LEU A 461 -23.53 -2.26 -5.71
CA LEU A 461 -22.56 -1.21 -5.42
C LEU A 461 -22.43 -0.22 -6.60
N LEU A 462 -22.30 -0.73 -7.83
CA LEU A 462 -22.17 0.10 -9.04
C LEU A 462 -23.42 0.94 -9.27
N ARG A 463 -24.62 0.35 -9.17
CA ARG A 463 -25.91 1.06 -9.30
C ARG A 463 -26.07 2.17 -8.24
N ASN A 464 -25.69 1.88 -6.99
CA ASN A 464 -25.76 2.88 -5.93
C ASN A 464 -24.79 4.04 -6.17
N ARG A 465 -23.59 3.79 -6.68
CA ARG A 465 -22.64 4.84 -7.07
C ARG A 465 -23.18 5.68 -8.24
N ALA A 466 -23.72 5.04 -9.28
CA ALA A 466 -24.31 5.73 -10.41
C ALA A 466 -25.47 6.63 -9.98
N ARG A 467 -26.38 6.11 -9.14
CA ARG A 467 -27.50 6.86 -8.56
C ARG A 467 -27.02 8.03 -7.70
N GLY A 468 -26.03 7.83 -6.84
CA GLY A 468 -25.49 8.89 -6.00
C GLY A 468 -24.89 10.03 -6.82
N ARG A 469 -24.16 9.73 -7.90
CA ARG A 469 -23.61 10.73 -8.81
C ARG A 469 -24.72 11.49 -9.58
N TRP A 470 -25.76 10.81 -10.00
CA TRP A 470 -26.89 11.43 -10.65
C TRP A 470 -27.65 12.38 -9.72
N VAL A 471 -27.97 11.94 -8.51
CA VAL A 471 -28.63 12.77 -7.50
C VAL A 471 -27.80 14.00 -7.13
N ALA A 472 -26.48 13.87 -7.12
CA ALA A 472 -25.57 15.00 -6.89
C ALA A 472 -25.34 15.91 -8.12
N GLY A 473 -26.03 15.66 -9.26
CA GLY A 473 -25.83 16.42 -10.50
C GLY A 473 -24.48 16.21 -11.18
N HIS A 474 -23.79 15.11 -10.87
CA HIS A 474 -22.46 14.80 -11.40
C HIS A 474 -22.48 13.73 -12.51
N ALA A 475 -23.65 13.35 -13.02
CA ALA A 475 -23.79 12.39 -14.10
C ALA A 475 -25.05 12.66 -14.92
N GLU A 476 -24.93 12.54 -16.23
CA GLU A 476 -26.05 12.58 -17.17
C GLU A 476 -26.73 11.19 -17.27
N PRO A 477 -27.99 11.08 -17.75
CA PRO A 477 -28.71 9.81 -17.87
C PRO A 477 -27.92 8.74 -18.64
N THR A 478 -27.23 9.08 -19.72
CA THR A 478 -26.40 8.19 -20.52
C THR A 478 -25.22 7.65 -19.73
N GLN A 479 -24.62 8.47 -18.88
CA GLN A 479 -23.54 8.06 -17.98
C GLN A 479 -24.03 7.13 -16.88
N VAL A 480 -25.25 7.31 -16.38
CA VAL A 480 -25.87 6.39 -15.41
C VAL A 480 -26.06 5.00 -16.02
N LEU A 481 -26.50 4.92 -17.28
CA LEU A 481 -26.61 3.65 -18.00
C LEU A 481 -25.24 2.99 -18.18
N ALA A 482 -24.24 3.74 -18.63
CA ALA A 482 -22.87 3.27 -18.80
C ALA A 482 -22.20 2.84 -17.47
N GLN A 483 -22.63 3.38 -16.33
CA GLN A 483 -22.12 3.05 -15.01
C GLN A 483 -22.78 1.82 -14.37
N GLY A 484 -23.49 1.02 -15.14
CA GLY A 484 -23.94 -0.30 -14.73
C GLY A 484 -25.40 -0.40 -14.28
N ALA A 485 -26.26 0.58 -14.64
CA ALA A 485 -27.69 0.51 -14.33
C ALA A 485 -28.37 -0.72 -14.95
N LEU A 486 -27.90 -1.17 -16.12
CA LEU A 486 -28.44 -2.30 -16.91
C LEU A 486 -27.66 -3.61 -16.77
N LEU A 487 -26.70 -3.72 -15.84
CA LEU A 487 -25.94 -4.95 -15.66
C LEU A 487 -26.84 -6.11 -15.24
N ASP A 488 -26.68 -7.24 -15.94
CA ASP A 488 -27.41 -8.49 -15.74
C ASP A 488 -26.53 -9.50 -14.96
N PRO A 489 -26.94 -9.97 -13.77
CA PRO A 489 -26.20 -10.99 -13.03
C PRO A 489 -26.06 -12.32 -13.78
N ALA A 490 -26.97 -12.66 -14.69
CA ALA A 490 -26.91 -13.89 -15.47
C ALA A 490 -25.91 -13.82 -16.62
N ALA A 491 -25.58 -12.62 -17.13
CA ALA A 491 -24.66 -12.46 -18.24
C ALA A 491 -23.20 -12.73 -17.83
N LEU A 492 -22.40 -13.30 -18.75
CA LEU A 492 -20.95 -13.40 -18.57
C LEU A 492 -20.37 -11.99 -18.42
N THR A 493 -19.72 -11.74 -17.30
CA THR A 493 -19.15 -10.43 -16.99
C THR A 493 -17.63 -10.47 -17.08
N ILE A 494 -17.08 -9.69 -18.00
CA ILE A 494 -15.64 -9.55 -18.23
C ILE A 494 -15.17 -8.24 -17.61
N GLY A 495 -14.27 -8.32 -16.62
CA GLY A 495 -13.72 -7.16 -15.91
C GLY A 495 -12.33 -6.80 -16.40
N PHE A 496 -12.09 -5.51 -16.67
CA PHE A 496 -10.76 -4.93 -16.81
C PHE A 496 -10.56 -3.88 -15.71
N ALA A 497 -9.76 -4.21 -14.70
CA ALA A 497 -9.53 -3.37 -13.54
C ALA A 497 -8.03 -3.05 -13.39
N ARG A 498 -7.54 -2.12 -14.20
CA ARG A 498 -6.12 -1.70 -14.25
C ARG A 498 -6.05 -0.20 -14.51
N ARG A 499 -4.93 0.44 -14.11
CA ARG A 499 -4.62 1.82 -14.51
C ARG A 499 -4.61 1.91 -16.04
N PHE A 500 -5.27 2.93 -16.61
CA PHE A 500 -5.21 3.20 -18.03
C PHE A 500 -3.83 3.77 -18.38
N ALA A 501 -3.07 3.01 -19.14
CA ALA A 501 -1.75 3.36 -19.69
C ALA A 501 -1.50 2.45 -20.89
N GLY A 502 -0.80 2.92 -21.91
CA GLY A 502 -0.63 2.24 -23.18
C GLY A 502 -0.19 0.77 -23.05
N TYR A 503 0.81 0.47 -22.21
CA TYR A 503 1.31 -0.90 -22.01
C TYR A 503 0.34 -1.85 -21.30
N LYS A 504 -0.70 -1.34 -20.61
CA LYS A 504 -1.76 -2.13 -19.99
C LYS A 504 -2.81 -2.61 -21.01
N ARG A 505 -2.84 -2.01 -22.19
CA ARG A 505 -3.61 -2.45 -23.37
C ARG A 505 -5.12 -2.54 -23.13
N ALA A 506 -5.73 -1.54 -22.47
CA ALA A 506 -7.17 -1.50 -22.20
C ALA A 506 -8.01 -1.57 -23.50
N THR A 507 -7.52 -0.94 -24.57
CA THR A 507 -8.20 -0.86 -25.87
C THR A 507 -8.04 -2.12 -26.74
N LEU A 508 -7.27 -3.13 -26.29
CA LEU A 508 -7.03 -4.34 -27.09
C LEU A 508 -8.32 -5.08 -27.49
N VAL A 509 -9.32 -5.06 -26.60
CA VAL A 509 -10.63 -5.70 -26.84
C VAL A 509 -11.41 -5.01 -27.97
N LEU A 510 -11.11 -3.76 -28.28
CA LEU A 510 -11.76 -2.97 -29.34
C LEU A 510 -11.11 -3.16 -30.72
N ARG A 511 -10.02 -3.95 -30.81
CA ARG A 511 -9.27 -4.13 -32.06
C ARG A 511 -10.09 -4.80 -33.17
N ASP A 512 -11.03 -5.67 -32.81
CA ASP A 512 -11.95 -6.36 -33.70
C ASP A 512 -13.38 -6.02 -33.28
N LEU A 513 -13.91 -4.89 -33.78
CA LEU A 513 -15.22 -4.36 -33.39
C LEU A 513 -16.37 -5.24 -33.90
N ASP A 514 -16.23 -5.89 -35.03
CA ASP A 514 -17.31 -6.73 -35.61
C ASP A 514 -17.47 -8.01 -34.77
N ARG A 515 -16.37 -8.62 -34.38
CA ARG A 515 -16.38 -9.76 -33.46
C ARG A 515 -16.92 -9.36 -32.08
N LEU A 516 -16.50 -8.21 -31.56
CA LEU A 516 -16.99 -7.71 -30.28
C LEU A 516 -18.49 -7.45 -30.31
N LYS A 517 -19.00 -6.80 -31.37
CA LYS A 517 -20.43 -6.58 -31.58
C LYS A 517 -21.21 -7.88 -31.65
N ALA A 518 -20.73 -8.87 -32.41
CA ALA A 518 -21.36 -10.18 -32.50
C ALA A 518 -21.48 -10.86 -31.13
N MET A 519 -20.45 -10.74 -30.28
CA MET A 519 -20.48 -11.28 -28.90
C MET A 519 -21.47 -10.51 -28.01
N LEU A 520 -21.52 -9.18 -28.09
CA LEU A 520 -22.39 -8.35 -27.26
C LEU A 520 -23.88 -8.47 -27.63
N LEU A 521 -24.18 -8.82 -28.90
CA LEU A 521 -25.54 -8.96 -29.42
C LEU A 521 -26.06 -10.42 -29.39
N ASP A 522 -25.27 -11.37 -28.89
CA ASP A 522 -25.71 -12.76 -28.74
C ASP A 522 -26.68 -12.90 -27.56
N HIS A 523 -27.96 -13.04 -27.85
CA HIS A 523 -29.02 -13.17 -26.84
C HIS A 523 -28.99 -14.52 -26.08
N TRP A 524 -28.36 -15.55 -26.66
CA TRP A 524 -28.27 -16.85 -26.02
C TRP A 524 -27.09 -16.97 -25.06
N ARG A 525 -26.07 -16.16 -25.29
CA ARG A 525 -24.84 -16.12 -24.49
C ARG A 525 -24.49 -14.67 -24.17
N PRO A 526 -25.30 -14.00 -23.35
CA PRO A 526 -25.12 -12.58 -23.10
C PRO A 526 -23.77 -12.30 -22.42
N VAL A 527 -23.04 -11.34 -22.97
CA VAL A 527 -21.72 -10.88 -22.46
C VAL A 527 -21.79 -9.40 -22.15
N GLN A 528 -21.15 -9.01 -21.07
CA GLN A 528 -21.01 -7.60 -20.67
C GLN A 528 -19.60 -7.31 -20.17
N PHE A 529 -19.18 -6.05 -20.26
CA PHE A 529 -17.84 -5.61 -19.84
C PHE A 529 -17.93 -4.56 -18.74
N ILE A 530 -17.00 -4.65 -17.77
CA ILE A 530 -16.79 -3.63 -16.75
C ILE A 530 -15.36 -3.15 -16.84
N PHE A 531 -15.16 -1.86 -17.16
CA PHE A 531 -13.86 -1.21 -17.11
C PHE A 531 -13.74 -0.38 -15.84
N ALA A 532 -12.70 -0.62 -15.06
CA ALA A 532 -12.40 0.13 -13.84
C ALA A 532 -10.95 0.56 -13.84
N GLY A 533 -10.71 1.86 -13.77
CA GLY A 533 -9.36 2.41 -13.79
C GLY A 533 -9.36 3.91 -13.94
N LYS A 534 -8.18 4.49 -13.81
CA LYS A 534 -7.90 5.90 -14.09
C LYS A 534 -6.52 6.02 -14.72
N ALA A 535 -6.33 7.04 -15.54
CA ALA A 535 -5.03 7.40 -16.10
C ALA A 535 -4.20 8.20 -15.09
N HIS A 536 -2.88 8.22 -15.27
CA HIS A 536 -2.03 9.17 -14.55
C HIS A 536 -2.39 10.60 -14.98
N PRO A 537 -2.34 11.61 -14.08
CA PRO A 537 -2.68 13.00 -14.43
C PRO A 537 -1.92 13.57 -15.64
N ALA A 538 -0.70 13.13 -15.89
CA ALA A 538 0.13 13.55 -17.02
C ALA A 538 0.09 12.59 -18.23
N ASP A 539 -0.78 11.55 -18.22
CA ASP A 539 -0.89 10.56 -19.30
C ASP A 539 -2.17 10.83 -20.11
N ASP A 540 -2.09 11.76 -21.07
CA ASP A 540 -3.24 12.15 -21.90
C ASP A 540 -3.70 11.01 -22.80
N GLY A 541 -2.80 10.21 -23.38
CA GLY A 541 -3.16 9.00 -24.14
C GLY A 541 -3.86 7.91 -23.32
N GLY A 542 -3.63 7.90 -22.00
CA GLY A 542 -4.38 7.03 -21.08
C GLY A 542 -5.75 7.60 -20.69
N LYS A 543 -5.98 8.92 -20.84
CA LYS A 543 -7.27 9.58 -20.57
C LYS A 543 -8.22 9.43 -21.75
N GLU A 544 -7.72 9.44 -22.99
CA GLU A 544 -8.47 9.12 -24.20
C GLU A 544 -9.00 7.67 -24.17
#